data_b3698b4087026107ae734b57a977127a
#
_entry.id   b3698b4087026107ae734b57a977127a
#
_cell.length_a   1.000
_cell.length_b   1.000
_cell.length_c   1.000
_cell.angle_alpha   90.00
_cell.angle_beta   90.00
_cell.angle_gamma   90.00
#
_symmetry.space_group_name_H-M   'P 1'
#
loop_
_entity.id
_entity.type
_entity.pdbx_description
1 polymer ?
#
loop_
_entity_poly.entity_id
_entity_poly.type
_entity_poly.pdbx_seq_one_letter_code
_entity_poly.pdbx_strand_id
1 'polypeptide(L)'
;HRGELQMILFRAAQQTLGADRIRFGHRLKGFSQRGNKVEMSFGGGPVEADLLIGADGIHSAVRAQFYPGEGPPKWQGVLMWRGVTVGKPYLGGATMVQAGHHTQKFVCYPISRTHAEKGESLINWICDMFMGDRATPPREDWNKPGRLEDFLPRFKDWNFGWLDVPAVIEAAHQIYEFPMVDRDPLPRWSHGRITLLGDAAHPMYPIGSNGASQAIIDGEAITQEL
;
A
#
# COMPACT_ATOMS: atom_id res chain seq x y z
N HIS A 1 3.19 12.29 4.86
CA HIS A 1 2.70 11.81 3.54
C HIS A 1 3.53 10.63 3.07
N ARG A 2 2.90 9.57 2.48
CA ARG A 2 3.63 8.36 2.05
C ARG A 2 4.71 8.64 1.01
N GLY A 3 4.44 9.54 0.06
CA GLY A 3 5.45 9.94 -0.94
C GLY A 3 6.67 10.59 -0.31
N GLU A 4 6.50 11.38 0.75
CA GLU A 4 7.63 11.97 1.48
C GLU A 4 8.48 10.90 2.17
N LEU A 5 7.83 9.94 2.85
CA LEU A 5 8.53 8.81 3.46
C LEU A 5 9.30 7.99 2.42
N GLN A 6 8.67 7.68 1.29
CA GLN A 6 9.33 6.97 0.18
C GLN A 6 10.55 7.74 -0.32
N MET A 7 10.45 9.07 -0.48
CA MET A 7 11.57 9.89 -0.95
C MET A 7 12.69 10.02 0.08
N ILE A 8 12.38 9.99 1.38
CA ILE A 8 13.40 9.96 2.45
C ILE A 8 14.19 8.65 2.36
N LEU A 9 13.49 7.51 2.30
CA LEU A 9 14.12 6.18 2.18
C LEU A 9 14.92 6.05 0.87
N PHE A 10 14.37 6.52 -0.24
CA PHE A 10 15.03 6.50 -1.53
C PHE A 10 16.34 7.31 -1.53
N ARG A 11 16.31 8.54 -1.00
CA ARG A 11 17.51 9.38 -0.90
C ARG A 11 18.56 8.77 0.03
N ALA A 12 18.15 8.19 1.16
CA ALA A 12 19.05 7.48 2.05
C ALA A 12 19.71 6.28 1.33
N ALA A 13 18.93 5.50 0.59
CA ALA A 13 19.46 4.38 -0.20
C ALA A 13 20.45 4.86 -1.29
N GLN A 14 20.15 5.96 -2.00
CA GLN A 14 21.07 6.53 -2.98
C GLN A 14 22.39 7.00 -2.33
N GLN A 15 22.31 7.63 -1.17
CA GLN A 15 23.49 8.10 -0.45
C GLN A 15 24.38 6.95 0.07
N THR A 16 23.75 5.86 0.53
CA THR A 16 24.45 4.71 1.11
C THR A 16 25.02 3.77 0.04
N LEU A 17 24.24 3.49 -1.00
CA LEU A 17 24.58 2.47 -2.00
C LEU A 17 25.27 3.06 -3.25
N GLY A 18 25.04 4.33 -3.54
CA GLY A 18 25.34 4.95 -4.83
C GLY A 18 24.16 4.86 -5.79
N ALA A 19 23.98 5.91 -6.60
CA ALA A 19 22.82 6.03 -7.51
C ALA A 19 22.82 4.95 -8.61
N ASP A 20 23.96 4.45 -9.03
CA ASP A 20 24.16 3.39 -10.03
C ASP A 20 23.69 2.00 -9.54
N ARG A 21 23.57 1.82 -8.22
CA ARG A 21 23.07 0.58 -7.61
C ARG A 21 21.55 0.50 -7.62
N ILE A 22 20.83 1.60 -7.85
CA ILE A 22 19.37 1.64 -7.91
C ILE A 22 18.95 1.71 -9.37
N ARG A 23 18.40 0.62 -9.88
CA ARG A 23 18.05 0.47 -11.30
C ARG A 23 16.55 0.45 -11.49
N PHE A 24 16.03 1.41 -12.24
CA PHE A 24 14.63 1.47 -12.66
C PHE A 24 14.43 0.76 -14.01
N GLY A 25 13.18 0.40 -14.31
CA GLY A 25 12.83 -0.27 -15.57
C GLY A 25 13.29 -1.73 -15.66
N HIS A 26 13.77 -2.30 -14.56
CA HIS A 26 14.26 -3.69 -14.48
C HIS A 26 13.18 -4.61 -13.89
N ARG A 27 12.16 -4.94 -14.68
CA ARG A 27 11.13 -5.89 -14.27
C ARG A 27 11.69 -7.31 -14.27
N LEU A 28 11.62 -8.00 -13.11
CA LEU A 28 11.98 -9.41 -12.99
C LEU A 28 11.03 -10.27 -13.83
N LYS A 29 11.58 -11.16 -14.65
CA LYS A 29 10.85 -12.13 -15.47
C LYS A 29 10.87 -13.53 -14.87
N GLY A 30 11.88 -13.85 -14.09
CA GLY A 30 12.06 -15.12 -13.41
C GLY A 30 13.44 -15.24 -12.80
N PHE A 31 13.65 -16.31 -12.06
CA PHE A 31 14.92 -16.59 -11.39
C PHE A 31 15.17 -18.10 -11.29
N SER A 32 16.42 -18.48 -11.05
CA SER A 32 16.82 -19.84 -10.69
C SER A 32 17.93 -19.83 -9.64
N GLN A 33 17.97 -20.83 -8.77
CA GLN A 33 19.08 -21.04 -7.85
C GLN A 33 20.08 -22.03 -8.44
N ARG A 34 21.37 -21.66 -8.50
CA ARG A 34 22.44 -22.52 -9.00
C ARG A 34 23.62 -22.51 -8.03
N GLY A 35 23.77 -23.59 -7.30
CA GLY A 35 24.79 -23.68 -6.25
C GLY A 35 24.59 -22.57 -5.21
N ASN A 36 25.60 -21.72 -5.05
CA ASN A 36 25.59 -20.64 -4.07
C ASN A 36 25.14 -19.29 -4.63
N LYS A 37 24.46 -19.27 -5.78
CA LYS A 37 24.03 -18.04 -6.47
C LYS A 37 22.56 -18.13 -6.89
N VAL A 38 21.98 -16.96 -7.08
CA VAL A 38 20.68 -16.77 -7.69
C VAL A 38 20.88 -16.04 -9.02
N GLU A 39 20.45 -16.65 -10.10
CA GLU A 39 20.41 -16.03 -11.43
C GLU A 39 19.02 -15.45 -11.64
N MET A 40 18.93 -14.17 -11.94
CA MET A 40 17.70 -13.42 -12.18
C MET A 40 17.63 -12.96 -13.62
N SER A 41 16.47 -13.11 -14.26
CA SER A 41 16.23 -12.71 -15.65
C SER A 41 15.47 -11.38 -15.70
N PHE A 42 16.04 -10.40 -16.40
CA PHE A 42 15.45 -9.09 -16.69
C PHE A 42 15.40 -8.82 -18.20
N GLY A 43 14.78 -7.71 -18.61
CA GLY A 43 14.75 -7.32 -20.03
C GLY A 43 16.11 -7.05 -20.65
N GLY A 44 17.09 -6.66 -19.86
CA GLY A 44 18.47 -6.35 -20.26
C GLY A 44 19.48 -7.51 -20.13
N GLY A 45 19.01 -8.73 -19.84
CA GLY A 45 19.86 -9.91 -19.65
C GLY A 45 19.87 -10.44 -18.22
N PRO A 46 20.57 -11.56 -17.97
CA PRO A 46 20.66 -12.17 -16.64
C PRO A 46 21.56 -11.37 -15.70
N VAL A 47 21.22 -11.40 -14.41
CA VAL A 47 22.02 -10.86 -13.31
C VAL A 47 22.19 -11.95 -12.27
N GLU A 48 23.42 -12.12 -11.78
CA GLU A 48 23.72 -13.07 -10.71
C GLU A 48 23.94 -12.34 -9.38
N ALA A 49 23.44 -12.92 -8.30
CA ALA A 49 23.59 -12.41 -6.93
C ALA A 49 23.73 -13.55 -5.93
N ASP A 50 24.16 -13.23 -4.72
CA ASP A 50 24.22 -14.17 -3.59
C ASP A 50 22.83 -14.44 -2.99
N LEU A 51 21.96 -13.45 -3.01
CA LEU A 51 20.61 -13.50 -2.46
C LEU A 51 19.64 -12.74 -3.37
N LEU A 52 18.37 -13.14 -3.33
CA LEU A 52 17.25 -12.39 -3.90
C LEU A 52 16.21 -12.12 -2.80
N ILE A 53 15.90 -10.85 -2.59
CA ILE A 53 14.82 -10.42 -1.71
C ILE A 53 13.68 -9.89 -2.59
N GLY A 54 12.56 -10.61 -2.59
CA GLY A 54 11.34 -10.20 -3.30
C GLY A 54 10.53 -9.23 -2.45
N ALA A 55 10.62 -7.94 -2.75
CA ALA A 55 9.87 -6.85 -2.12
C ALA A 55 8.95 -6.16 -3.15
N ASP A 56 8.42 -6.94 -4.09
CA ASP A 56 7.74 -6.51 -5.31
C ASP A 56 6.19 -6.47 -5.16
N GLY A 57 5.71 -6.42 -3.91
CA GLY A 57 4.33 -6.10 -3.56
C GLY A 57 3.35 -7.27 -3.74
N ILE A 58 2.05 -7.00 -3.63
CA ILE A 58 0.97 -8.01 -3.66
C ILE A 58 0.93 -8.83 -4.95
N HIS A 59 1.45 -8.27 -6.06
CA HIS A 59 1.60 -8.94 -7.37
C HIS A 59 3.01 -9.48 -7.60
N SER A 60 3.71 -9.86 -6.54
CA SER A 60 5.08 -10.34 -6.57
C SER A 60 5.31 -11.43 -7.62
N ALA A 61 6.26 -11.16 -8.52
CA ALA A 61 6.74 -12.15 -9.49
C ALA A 61 7.54 -13.26 -8.80
N VAL A 62 8.24 -12.91 -7.70
CA VAL A 62 8.98 -13.88 -6.88
C VAL A 62 8.02 -14.84 -6.19
N ARG A 63 6.96 -14.32 -5.55
CA ARG A 63 5.90 -15.13 -4.92
C ARG A 63 5.21 -16.03 -5.94
N ALA A 64 4.83 -15.49 -7.10
CA ALA A 64 4.14 -16.24 -8.13
C ALA A 64 4.96 -17.43 -8.66
N GLN A 65 6.28 -17.32 -8.70
CA GLN A 65 7.15 -18.42 -9.14
C GLN A 65 7.24 -19.53 -8.10
N PHE A 66 7.20 -19.20 -6.80
CA PHE A 66 7.15 -20.21 -5.72
C PHE A 66 5.76 -20.83 -5.53
N TYR A 67 4.72 -20.07 -5.77
CA TYR A 67 3.32 -20.45 -5.53
C TYR A 67 2.45 -20.26 -6.77
N PRO A 68 2.74 -20.97 -7.88
CA PRO A 68 2.07 -20.72 -9.16
C PRO A 68 0.57 -21.07 -9.16
N GLY A 69 0.11 -21.86 -8.18
CA GLY A 69 -1.30 -22.22 -8.02
C GLY A 69 -2.11 -21.29 -7.09
N GLU A 70 -1.50 -20.23 -6.57
CA GLU A 70 -2.19 -19.37 -5.58
C GLU A 70 -3.38 -18.58 -6.16
N GLY A 71 -3.33 -18.22 -7.43
CA GLY A 71 -4.36 -17.41 -8.08
C GLY A 71 -4.24 -15.90 -7.80
N PRO A 72 -5.29 -15.12 -8.13
CA PRO A 72 -5.33 -13.67 -7.89
C PRO A 72 -5.49 -13.34 -6.40
N PRO A 73 -5.22 -12.09 -6.00
CA PRO A 73 -5.58 -11.60 -4.69
C PRO A 73 -7.07 -11.80 -4.38
N LYS A 74 -7.39 -12.03 -3.10
CA LYS A 74 -8.76 -12.27 -2.63
C LYS A 74 -9.44 -10.96 -2.28
N TRP A 75 -10.69 -10.82 -2.70
CA TRP A 75 -11.53 -9.69 -2.39
C TRP A 75 -12.77 -10.13 -1.59
N GLN A 76 -13.05 -9.43 -0.49
CA GLN A 76 -14.18 -9.73 0.38
C GLN A 76 -15.33 -8.72 0.23
N GLY A 77 -15.50 -8.18 -0.97
CA GLY A 77 -16.63 -7.30 -1.28
C GLY A 77 -16.47 -5.85 -0.84
N VAL A 78 -15.30 -5.39 -0.40
CA VAL A 78 -15.10 -4.01 0.05
C VAL A 78 -14.42 -3.17 -1.01
N LEU A 79 -15.05 -2.05 -1.41
CA LEU A 79 -14.43 -0.97 -2.18
C LEU A 79 -13.99 0.15 -1.25
N MET A 80 -12.89 0.78 -1.62
CA MET A 80 -12.28 1.87 -0.89
C MET A 80 -12.06 3.06 -1.81
N TRP A 81 -12.55 4.23 -1.40
CA TRP A 81 -12.25 5.52 -2.03
C TRP A 81 -11.31 6.32 -1.14
N ARG A 82 -10.34 6.95 -1.73
CA ARG A 82 -9.34 7.73 -1.01
C ARG A 82 -9.11 9.06 -1.68
N GLY A 83 -8.94 10.09 -0.85
CA GLY A 83 -8.55 11.40 -1.28
C GLY A 83 -7.70 12.12 -0.24
N VAL A 84 -7.23 13.30 -0.65
CA VAL A 84 -6.51 14.22 0.21
C VAL A 84 -7.14 15.60 0.05
N THR A 85 -7.44 16.24 1.17
CA THR A 85 -8.12 17.54 1.22
C THR A 85 -7.35 18.50 2.12
N VAL A 86 -7.19 19.75 1.67
CA VAL A 86 -6.74 20.82 2.56
C VAL A 86 -7.97 21.38 3.28
N GLY A 87 -7.93 21.34 4.61
CA GLY A 87 -9.05 21.77 5.44
C GLY A 87 -8.59 22.42 6.75
N LYS A 88 -9.56 22.72 7.61
CA LYS A 88 -9.27 23.21 8.97
C LYS A 88 -8.80 22.07 9.85
N PRO A 89 -7.85 22.32 10.81
CA PRO A 89 -7.52 21.36 11.83
C PRO A 89 -8.75 20.99 12.67
N TYR A 90 -8.89 19.72 13.01
CA TYR A 90 -9.94 19.21 13.90
C TYR A 90 -9.30 18.47 15.09
N LEU A 91 -10.00 18.43 16.22
CA LEU A 91 -9.59 17.71 17.44
C LEU A 91 -8.11 17.91 17.81
N GLY A 92 -7.64 19.17 17.78
CA GLY A 92 -6.24 19.49 18.08
C GLY A 92 -5.23 19.29 16.96
N GLY A 93 -5.67 18.91 15.75
CA GLY A 93 -4.84 18.86 14.52
C GLY A 93 -3.89 17.66 14.41
N ALA A 94 -3.93 16.70 15.35
CA ALA A 94 -3.05 15.52 15.38
C ALA A 94 -3.83 14.21 15.58
N THR A 95 -5.16 14.23 15.41
CA THR A 95 -6.03 13.11 15.72
C THR A 95 -6.37 12.31 14.46
N MET A 96 -6.23 10.98 14.53
CA MET A 96 -6.83 10.05 13.58
C MET A 96 -8.25 9.74 14.06
N VAL A 97 -9.20 9.78 13.13
CA VAL A 97 -10.60 9.44 13.36
C VAL A 97 -10.96 8.23 12.53
N GLN A 98 -11.68 7.30 13.13
CA GLN A 98 -12.35 6.21 12.47
C GLN A 98 -13.81 6.18 12.93
N ALA A 99 -14.75 6.29 12.00
CA ALA A 99 -16.18 6.27 12.25
C ALA A 99 -16.86 5.21 11.38
N GLY A 100 -17.96 4.63 11.88
CA GLY A 100 -18.72 3.60 11.18
C GLY A 100 -18.37 2.18 11.60
N HIS A 101 -18.69 1.22 10.73
CA HIS A 101 -18.53 -0.20 10.98
C HIS A 101 -18.09 -0.96 9.71
N HIS A 102 -18.09 -2.29 9.73
CA HIS A 102 -17.55 -3.13 8.64
C HIS A 102 -18.22 -2.94 7.26
N THR A 103 -19.50 -2.47 7.22
CA THR A 103 -20.21 -2.27 5.94
C THR A 103 -20.06 -0.87 5.37
N GLN A 104 -19.71 0.11 6.21
CA GLN A 104 -19.51 1.50 5.83
C GLN A 104 -18.65 2.19 6.86
N LYS A 105 -17.51 2.74 6.45
CA LYS A 105 -16.54 3.35 7.35
C LYS A 105 -15.89 4.56 6.71
N PHE A 106 -15.59 5.55 7.52
CA PHE A 106 -14.79 6.70 7.18
C PHE A 106 -13.59 6.78 8.11
N VAL A 107 -12.42 6.99 7.54
CA VAL A 107 -11.18 7.18 8.29
C VAL A 107 -10.52 8.45 7.79
N CYS A 108 -10.07 9.32 8.70
CA CYS A 108 -9.28 10.48 8.30
C CYS A 108 -8.20 10.81 9.34
N TYR A 109 -7.12 11.40 8.84
CA TYR A 109 -6.01 11.86 9.68
C TYR A 109 -5.15 12.89 8.94
N PRO A 110 -4.51 13.83 9.68
CA PRO A 110 -3.60 14.80 9.09
C PRO A 110 -2.29 14.13 8.67
N ILE A 111 -1.72 14.58 7.53
CA ILE A 111 -0.52 13.98 6.93
C ILE A 111 0.59 14.98 6.60
N SER A 112 0.49 16.23 7.03
CA SER A 112 1.50 17.24 6.67
C SER A 112 1.77 18.21 7.83
N ARG A 113 3.00 18.21 8.31
CA ARG A 113 3.49 19.19 9.29
C ARG A 113 3.54 20.60 8.70
N THR A 114 3.95 20.72 7.44
CA THR A 114 4.03 22.02 6.74
C THR A 114 2.68 22.72 6.64
N HIS A 115 1.56 21.97 6.50
CA HIS A 115 0.22 22.55 6.55
C HIS A 115 -0.15 22.94 7.96
N ALA A 116 0.18 22.10 8.96
CA ALA A 116 -0.09 22.42 10.36
C ALA A 116 0.61 23.71 10.81
N GLU A 117 1.84 23.97 10.39
CA GLU A 117 2.60 25.20 10.65
C GLU A 117 1.93 26.47 10.05
N LYS A 118 1.08 26.29 9.02
CA LYS A 118 0.27 27.35 8.42
C LYS A 118 -1.13 27.47 9.02
N GLY A 119 -1.47 26.69 10.04
CA GLY A 119 -2.81 26.64 10.63
C GLY A 119 -3.84 25.87 9.79
N GLU A 120 -3.39 25.06 8.85
CA GLU A 120 -4.20 24.20 7.99
C GLU A 120 -4.01 22.72 8.34
N SER A 121 -4.84 21.85 7.78
CA SER A 121 -4.66 20.41 7.85
C SER A 121 -4.70 19.81 6.43
N LEU A 122 -3.64 19.11 6.04
CA LEU A 122 -3.70 18.22 4.87
C LEU A 122 -4.26 16.89 5.34
N ILE A 123 -5.53 16.66 5.06
CA ILE A 123 -6.32 15.54 5.56
C ILE A 123 -6.29 14.41 4.54
N ASN A 124 -5.67 13.28 4.87
CA ASN A 124 -5.91 12.04 4.14
C ASN A 124 -7.20 11.43 4.65
N TRP A 125 -8.08 11.02 3.74
CA TRP A 125 -9.32 10.35 4.09
C TRP A 125 -9.56 9.11 3.25
N ILE A 126 -10.34 8.19 3.81
CA ILE A 126 -10.70 6.91 3.22
C ILE A 126 -12.17 6.65 3.53
N CYS A 127 -12.93 6.28 2.50
CA CYS A 127 -14.29 5.76 2.59
C CYS A 127 -14.28 4.29 2.20
N ASP A 128 -14.67 3.40 3.11
CA ASP A 128 -14.84 1.98 2.82
C ASP A 128 -16.32 1.65 2.73
N MET A 129 -16.72 0.88 1.72
CA MET A 129 -18.08 0.37 1.60
C MET A 129 -18.08 -1.11 1.20
N PHE A 130 -18.90 -1.90 1.89
CA PHE A 130 -19.18 -3.26 1.50
C PHE A 130 -20.18 -3.28 0.35
N MET A 131 -19.80 -3.84 -0.78
CA MET A 131 -20.55 -3.88 -2.03
C MET A 131 -21.30 -5.21 -2.22
N GLY A 132 -21.23 -6.10 -1.23
CA GLY A 132 -21.76 -7.46 -1.30
C GLY A 132 -20.76 -8.47 -1.84
N ASP A 133 -21.12 -9.74 -1.73
CA ASP A 133 -20.31 -10.86 -2.22
C ASP A 133 -20.37 -10.92 -3.74
N ARG A 134 -19.33 -10.46 -4.40
CA ARG A 134 -19.14 -10.59 -5.84
C ARG A 134 -18.18 -11.72 -6.13
N ALA A 135 -18.49 -12.52 -7.13
CA ALA A 135 -17.64 -13.64 -7.53
C ALA A 135 -16.25 -13.22 -8.02
N THR A 136 -16.12 -11.99 -8.54
CA THR A 136 -14.85 -11.48 -9.10
C THR A 136 -14.65 -10.04 -8.63
N PRO A 137 -13.49 -9.72 -8.03
CA PRO A 137 -13.16 -8.33 -7.69
C PRO A 137 -13.05 -7.49 -8.96
N PRO A 138 -13.33 -6.18 -8.90
CA PRO A 138 -12.92 -5.29 -9.97
C PRO A 138 -11.40 -5.41 -10.18
N ARG A 139 -10.95 -5.26 -11.44
CA ARG A 139 -9.52 -5.24 -11.72
C ARG A 139 -8.86 -4.15 -10.87
N GLU A 140 -7.78 -4.51 -10.20
CA GLU A 140 -6.98 -3.56 -9.45
C GLU A 140 -6.29 -2.59 -10.41
N ASP A 141 -6.65 -1.34 -10.30
CA ASP A 141 -6.02 -0.22 -10.97
C ASP A 141 -5.77 0.87 -9.92
N TRP A 142 -4.52 1.01 -9.52
CA TRP A 142 -4.11 1.97 -8.48
C TRP A 142 -4.28 3.44 -8.89
N ASN A 143 -4.57 3.69 -10.17
CA ASN A 143 -4.84 5.01 -10.72
C ASN A 143 -6.31 5.20 -11.14
N LYS A 144 -7.20 4.24 -10.83
CA LYS A 144 -8.62 4.34 -11.16
C LYS A 144 -9.23 5.55 -10.47
N PRO A 145 -9.76 6.54 -11.22
CA PRO A 145 -10.47 7.67 -10.62
C PRO A 145 -11.72 7.18 -9.91
N GLY A 146 -11.93 7.66 -8.67
CA GLY A 146 -13.19 7.49 -7.95
C GLY A 146 -14.18 8.57 -8.34
N ARG A 147 -15.45 8.22 -8.44
CA ARG A 147 -16.55 9.13 -8.77
C ARG A 147 -17.37 9.39 -7.50
N LEU A 148 -17.63 10.66 -7.21
CA LEU A 148 -18.38 11.06 -6.00
C LEU A 148 -19.78 10.43 -5.94
N GLU A 149 -20.47 10.33 -7.08
CA GLU A 149 -21.79 9.74 -7.18
C GLU A 149 -21.87 8.27 -6.75
N ASP A 150 -20.74 7.55 -6.79
CA ASP A 150 -20.71 6.13 -6.47
C ASP A 150 -20.73 5.87 -4.94
N PHE A 151 -20.28 6.83 -4.13
CA PHE A 151 -20.15 6.62 -2.69
C PHE A 151 -20.62 7.79 -1.81
N LEU A 152 -20.47 9.05 -2.24
CA LEU A 152 -20.78 10.23 -1.43
C LEU A 152 -22.24 10.22 -0.87
N PRO A 153 -23.28 9.78 -1.62
CA PRO A 153 -24.63 9.72 -1.08
C PRO A 153 -24.78 8.88 0.20
N ARG A 154 -23.90 7.92 0.41
CA ARG A 154 -23.90 7.08 1.61
C ARG A 154 -23.32 7.80 2.83
N PHE A 155 -22.56 8.87 2.63
CA PHE A 155 -21.93 9.66 3.68
C PHE A 155 -22.56 11.05 3.87
N LYS A 156 -23.63 11.39 3.11
CA LYS A 156 -24.26 12.73 3.07
C LYS A 156 -24.67 13.30 4.43
N ASP A 157 -25.05 12.42 5.36
CA ASP A 157 -25.56 12.80 6.68
C ASP A 157 -24.47 12.68 7.77
N TRP A 158 -23.21 12.41 7.38
CA TRP A 158 -22.10 12.23 8.31
C TRP A 158 -21.49 13.57 8.70
N ASN A 159 -22.12 14.24 9.65
CA ASN A 159 -21.62 15.48 10.23
C ASN A 159 -21.50 15.31 11.75
N PHE A 160 -20.28 15.46 12.26
CA PHE A 160 -19.96 15.30 13.68
C PHE A 160 -19.88 16.62 14.42
N GLY A 161 -20.28 17.75 13.78
CA GLY A 161 -20.16 19.10 14.32
C GLY A 161 -18.75 19.69 14.21
N TRP A 162 -17.74 18.94 14.57
CA TRP A 162 -16.31 19.32 14.41
C TRP A 162 -15.69 18.82 13.08
N LEU A 163 -16.36 17.95 12.37
CA LEU A 163 -15.96 17.46 11.03
C LEU A 163 -17.20 17.22 10.17
N ASP A 164 -17.28 17.89 9.05
CA ASP A 164 -18.25 17.68 7.99
C ASP A 164 -17.63 16.73 6.95
N VAL A 165 -18.02 15.46 7.00
CA VAL A 165 -17.44 14.42 6.14
C VAL A 165 -17.72 14.67 4.66
N PRO A 166 -18.97 14.97 4.22
CA PRO A 166 -19.23 15.37 2.83
C PRO A 166 -18.35 16.49 2.34
N ALA A 167 -18.24 17.58 3.12
CA ALA A 167 -17.42 18.74 2.73
C ALA A 167 -15.94 18.39 2.57
N VAL A 168 -15.40 17.52 3.43
CA VAL A 168 -14.02 17.03 3.31
C VAL A 168 -13.83 16.19 2.05
N ILE A 169 -14.80 15.35 1.70
CA ILE A 169 -14.74 14.50 0.51
C ILE A 169 -14.81 15.35 -0.76
N GLU A 170 -15.78 16.26 -0.84
CA GLU A 170 -16.02 17.12 -2.02
C GLU A 170 -14.87 18.08 -2.31
N ALA A 171 -14.14 18.52 -1.28
CA ALA A 171 -13.00 19.40 -1.43
C ALA A 171 -11.72 18.69 -1.91
N ALA A 172 -11.73 17.38 -2.14
CA ALA A 172 -10.57 16.68 -2.68
C ALA A 172 -10.37 16.97 -4.16
N HIS A 173 -9.13 17.32 -4.55
CA HIS A 173 -8.79 17.53 -5.95
C HIS A 173 -8.81 16.23 -6.78
N GLN A 174 -8.53 15.11 -6.14
CA GLN A 174 -8.45 13.82 -6.80
C GLN A 174 -8.86 12.71 -5.84
N ILE A 175 -9.69 11.82 -6.34
CA ILE A 175 -10.19 10.66 -5.61
C ILE A 175 -9.80 9.41 -6.40
N TYR A 176 -9.33 8.40 -5.69
CA TYR A 176 -9.02 7.09 -6.26
C TYR A 176 -9.93 6.03 -5.66
N GLU A 177 -10.29 5.04 -6.50
CA GLU A 177 -11.07 3.89 -6.12
C GLU A 177 -10.27 2.61 -6.32
N PHE A 178 -10.26 1.72 -5.33
CA PHE A 178 -9.69 0.39 -5.48
C PHE A 178 -10.37 -0.65 -4.60
N PRO A 179 -10.36 -1.93 -5.02
CA PRO A 179 -10.82 -3.01 -4.16
C PRO A 179 -9.85 -3.21 -3.00
N MET A 180 -10.40 -3.54 -1.84
CA MET A 180 -9.61 -3.99 -0.70
C MET A 180 -9.32 -5.48 -0.88
N VAL A 181 -8.07 -5.80 -1.16
CA VAL A 181 -7.62 -7.17 -1.45
C VAL A 181 -6.47 -7.58 -0.54
N ASP A 182 -6.36 -8.88 -0.29
CA ASP A 182 -5.26 -9.53 0.40
C ASP A 182 -4.90 -10.87 -0.25
N ARG A 183 -4.04 -11.65 0.38
CA ARG A 183 -3.69 -13.02 0.02
C ARG A 183 -3.61 -13.88 1.27
N ASP A 184 -3.79 -15.18 1.10
CA ASP A 184 -3.59 -16.12 2.19
C ASP A 184 -2.15 -16.09 2.73
N PRO A 185 -1.98 -16.36 4.02
CA PRO A 185 -0.66 -16.54 4.60
C PRO A 185 0.09 -17.66 3.89
N LEU A 186 1.36 -17.41 3.58
CA LEU A 186 2.22 -18.43 3.00
C LEU A 186 2.76 -19.38 4.08
N PRO A 187 2.98 -20.67 3.76
CA PRO A 187 3.57 -21.62 4.70
C PRO A 187 5.03 -21.26 5.04
N ARG A 188 5.72 -20.57 4.17
CA ARG A 188 7.07 -20.01 4.39
C ARG A 188 7.40 -18.92 3.39
N TRP A 189 8.29 -18.00 3.77
CA TRP A 189 8.72 -16.88 2.94
C TRP A 189 10.09 -17.08 2.30
N SER A 190 10.92 -17.97 2.88
CA SER A 190 12.30 -18.17 2.43
C SER A 190 12.49 -19.54 1.79
N HIS A 191 13.20 -19.57 0.66
CA HIS A 191 13.47 -20.75 -0.14
C HIS A 191 14.94 -20.74 -0.57
N GLY A 192 15.81 -21.28 0.28
CA GLY A 192 17.25 -21.24 0.07
C GLY A 192 17.78 -19.80 0.11
N ARG A 193 18.27 -19.32 -1.02
CA ARG A 193 18.84 -17.96 -1.15
C ARG A 193 17.85 -16.91 -1.59
N ILE A 194 16.56 -17.19 -1.49
CA ILE A 194 15.50 -16.28 -1.92
C ILE A 194 14.50 -16.12 -0.78
N THR A 195 14.16 -14.89 -0.44
CA THR A 195 13.13 -14.59 0.56
C THR A 195 12.17 -13.51 0.07
N LEU A 196 10.96 -13.50 0.64
CA LEU A 196 9.94 -12.47 0.41
C LEU A 196 9.93 -11.50 1.57
N LEU A 197 9.50 -10.25 1.31
CA LEU A 197 9.42 -9.16 2.27
C LEU A 197 8.17 -8.30 2.01
N GLY A 198 7.55 -7.80 3.08
CA GLY A 198 6.40 -6.90 3.01
C GLY A 198 5.21 -7.51 2.27
N ASP A 199 4.53 -6.73 1.43
CA ASP A 199 3.33 -7.19 0.71
C ASP A 199 3.59 -8.36 -0.27
N ALA A 200 4.84 -8.64 -0.62
CA ALA A 200 5.18 -9.85 -1.36
C ALA A 200 5.03 -11.11 -0.49
N ALA A 201 5.35 -10.99 0.79
CA ALA A 201 5.25 -12.08 1.78
C ALA A 201 3.85 -12.16 2.40
N HIS A 202 3.33 -11.02 2.90
CA HIS A 202 2.15 -10.96 3.75
C HIS A 202 1.29 -9.71 3.48
N PRO A 203 0.74 -9.55 2.26
CA PRO A 203 -0.18 -8.45 1.99
C PRO A 203 -1.38 -8.56 2.94
N MET A 204 -1.80 -7.42 3.46
CA MET A 204 -2.88 -7.36 4.43
C MET A 204 -3.84 -6.22 4.12
N TYR A 205 -5.06 -6.33 4.59
CA TYR A 205 -5.99 -5.19 4.57
C TYR A 205 -5.43 -4.01 5.37
N PRO A 206 -5.68 -2.77 4.94
CA PRO A 206 -5.17 -1.58 5.60
C PRO A 206 -5.83 -1.28 6.97
N ILE A 207 -6.61 -2.22 7.50
CA ILE A 207 -7.23 -2.15 8.82
C ILE A 207 -6.12 -2.20 9.87
N GLY A 208 -5.98 -1.14 10.66
CA GLY A 208 -4.91 -0.99 11.64
C GLY A 208 -3.62 -0.36 11.09
N SER A 209 -3.53 -0.06 9.78
CA SER A 209 -2.42 0.71 9.16
C SER A 209 -1.02 0.11 9.35
N ASN A 210 -0.89 -1.21 9.47
CA ASN A 210 0.35 -1.89 9.86
C ASN A 210 1.27 -2.30 8.69
N GLY A 211 0.79 -2.34 7.43
CA GLY A 211 1.55 -2.92 6.32
C GLY A 211 2.96 -2.34 6.13
N ALA A 212 3.09 -1.00 6.13
CA ALA A 212 4.39 -0.36 6.00
C ALA A 212 5.32 -0.61 7.21
N SER A 213 4.76 -0.65 8.43
CA SER A 213 5.52 -0.94 9.65
C SER A 213 6.04 -2.36 9.65
N GLN A 214 5.23 -3.33 9.23
CA GLN A 214 5.65 -4.73 9.11
C GLN A 214 6.76 -4.88 8.06
N ALA A 215 6.65 -4.23 6.90
CA ALA A 215 7.70 -4.28 5.90
C ALA A 215 9.05 -3.68 6.39
N ILE A 216 9.00 -2.67 7.27
CA ILE A 216 10.22 -2.12 7.91
C ILE A 216 10.80 -3.12 8.91
N ILE A 217 9.96 -3.78 9.72
CA ILE A 217 10.37 -4.82 10.67
C ILE A 217 10.98 -6.02 9.93
N ASP A 218 10.39 -6.43 8.81
CA ASP A 218 10.96 -7.48 7.95
C ASP A 218 12.35 -7.11 7.45
N GLY A 219 12.54 -5.84 7.02
CA GLY A 219 13.83 -5.34 6.57
C GLY A 219 14.87 -5.37 7.68
N GLU A 220 14.50 -5.00 8.91
CA GLU A 220 15.38 -5.11 10.08
C GLU A 220 15.74 -6.58 10.38
N ALA A 221 14.75 -7.46 10.42
CA ALA A 221 14.95 -8.89 10.70
C ALA A 221 15.90 -9.54 9.66
N ILE A 222 15.68 -9.29 8.36
CA ILE A 222 16.56 -9.80 7.30
C ILE A 222 18.00 -9.28 7.48
N THR A 223 18.17 -8.01 7.85
CA THR A 223 19.51 -7.42 8.05
C THR A 223 20.26 -8.05 9.23
N GLN A 224 19.53 -8.50 10.26
CA GLN A 224 20.12 -9.19 11.42
C GLN A 224 20.56 -10.63 11.11
N GLU A 225 19.95 -11.27 10.12
CA GLU A 225 20.22 -12.66 9.72
C GLU A 225 21.30 -12.76 8.60
N LEU A 226 21.67 -11.66 7.96
CA LEU A 226 22.68 -11.58 6.91
C LEU A 226 24.06 -11.20 7.44
#